data_ff5eb2c4bef8329e9e1601d179fa3624
#
_entry.id   ff5eb2c4bef8329e9e1601d179fa3624
#
_cell.length_a   1.000
_cell.length_b   1.000
_cell.length_c   1.000
_cell.angle_alpha   90.00
_cell.angle_beta   90.00
_cell.angle_gamma   90.00
#
_symmetry.space_group_name_H-M   'P 1'
#
loop_
_entity.id
_entity.type
_entity.pdbx_description
1 polymer ?
#
loop_
_entity_poly.entity_id
_entity_poly.type
_entity_poly.pdbx_seq_one_letter_code
_entity_poly.pdbx_strand_id
1 'polypeptide(L)'
;MIPRCLLLALIFVLAVPAGVFAAVVPVTRFQSADMTDGAPAGWALEKKVGTPSVKMGKDGEMYYLRLQSQGNSSFGLRTSVQVDVKEFPIISWRWKVNKMPAGGDVRKPASDDQALQVYVAFKETGFPALLNTPVIGYIWDNEAPKGWSGRSSQVGGDKMRYIVLRNKTDRTGQWYTERRNVYEDYKKLFADINGGEPLGVTTGIQIHINTQRTKSPAEGLIGDIYFSSETGDVAATQAAKEQMVARKPVISAPRRKSISQSPVISDFGKPGCVNISVEFETNSTRVDYLPESKIQTVMEYLVKYPKAKLMITGYTDNVGSDDYNMVLSGRRAESVKKLLAEKYNVNEQSLVIKGAGSSLPVADNGTPEGRAQNRRVMIQSCPEQE
;
A
#
# COMPACT_ATOMS: atom_id res chain seq x y z
N MET A 1 -5.60 -53.32 -68.09
CA MET A 1 -4.48 -52.68 -67.33
C MET A 1 -4.73 -51.18 -67.31
N ILE A 2 -5.15 -50.67 -66.19
CA ILE A 2 -5.45 -49.26 -65.96
C ILE A 2 -4.45 -48.77 -64.88
N PRO A 3 -3.64 -47.72 -65.13
CA PRO A 3 -2.71 -47.25 -64.16
C PRO A 3 -3.44 -46.36 -63.12
N ARG A 4 -3.21 -46.64 -61.87
CA ARG A 4 -3.64 -45.81 -60.74
C ARG A 4 -2.75 -44.57 -60.65
N CYS A 5 -3.31 -43.39 -60.90
CA CYS A 5 -2.70 -42.12 -60.50
C CYS A 5 -2.83 -41.90 -59.02
N LEU A 6 -1.70 -41.81 -58.31
CA LEU A 6 -1.64 -41.37 -56.91
C LEU A 6 -1.71 -39.84 -56.93
N LEU A 7 -2.78 -39.26 -56.37
CA LEU A 7 -2.87 -37.82 -56.05
C LEU A 7 -2.23 -37.60 -54.71
N LEU A 8 -1.02 -36.99 -54.67
CA LEU A 8 -0.43 -36.45 -53.44
C LEU A 8 -1.12 -35.14 -53.12
N ALA A 9 -1.94 -35.13 -52.10
CA ALA A 9 -2.48 -33.91 -51.50
C ALA A 9 -1.40 -33.27 -50.62
N LEU A 10 -0.80 -32.17 -51.08
CA LEU A 10 0.07 -31.33 -50.26
C LEU A 10 -0.79 -30.58 -49.26
N ILE A 11 -0.75 -30.98 -47.97
CA ILE A 11 -1.35 -30.21 -46.86
C ILE A 11 -0.40 -29.07 -46.53
N PHE A 12 -0.73 -27.86 -46.97
CA PHE A 12 -0.09 -26.64 -46.54
C PHE A 12 -0.56 -26.38 -45.10
N VAL A 13 0.23 -26.73 -44.08
CA VAL A 13 0.06 -26.26 -42.74
C VAL A 13 0.49 -24.79 -42.69
N LEU A 14 -0.45 -23.88 -42.78
CA LEU A 14 -0.22 -22.48 -42.44
C LEU A 14 0.13 -22.40 -40.96
N ALA A 15 1.42 -22.29 -40.70
CA ALA A 15 1.89 -21.91 -39.35
C ALA A 15 1.41 -20.47 -39.06
N VAL A 16 0.32 -20.33 -38.32
CA VAL A 16 -0.09 -19.05 -37.76
C VAL A 16 1.00 -18.69 -36.75
N PRO A 17 1.69 -17.54 -36.90
CA PRO A 17 2.66 -17.12 -35.93
C PRO A 17 1.94 -17.01 -34.57
N ALA A 18 2.40 -17.73 -33.57
CA ALA A 18 1.94 -17.57 -32.18
C ALA A 18 2.21 -16.11 -31.79
N GLY A 19 1.15 -15.32 -31.77
CA GLY A 19 1.24 -13.96 -31.31
C GLY A 19 1.74 -13.99 -29.87
N VAL A 20 2.87 -13.34 -29.60
CA VAL A 20 3.39 -13.16 -28.24
C VAL A 20 2.43 -12.20 -27.54
N PHE A 21 1.48 -12.73 -26.78
CA PHE A 21 0.58 -11.93 -25.99
C PHE A 21 1.35 -11.39 -24.79
N ALA A 22 1.22 -10.08 -24.53
CA ALA A 22 1.78 -9.46 -23.35
C ALA A 22 1.17 -10.11 -22.09
N ALA A 23 2.02 -10.59 -21.20
CA ALA A 23 1.55 -11.06 -19.89
C ALA A 23 1.02 -9.86 -19.09
N VAL A 24 -0.13 -10.02 -18.43
CA VAL A 24 -0.85 -8.96 -17.70
C VAL A 24 -1.05 -9.35 -16.25
N VAL A 25 -0.72 -8.45 -15.34
CA VAL A 25 -1.01 -8.55 -13.91
C VAL A 25 -2.10 -7.52 -13.58
N PRO A 26 -3.35 -7.93 -13.36
CA PRO A 26 -4.43 -7.01 -13.03
C PRO A 26 -4.28 -6.50 -11.59
N VAL A 27 -4.49 -5.19 -11.40
CA VAL A 27 -4.58 -4.55 -10.07
C VAL A 27 -6.05 -4.37 -9.68
N THR A 28 -6.88 -3.97 -10.63
CA THR A 28 -8.32 -3.80 -10.42
C THR A 28 -9.11 -4.80 -11.23
N ARG A 29 -10.22 -5.26 -10.64
CA ARG A 29 -11.29 -5.99 -11.33
C ARG A 29 -12.61 -5.45 -10.82
N PHE A 30 -12.93 -4.24 -11.22
CA PHE A 30 -14.22 -3.65 -10.87
C PHE A 30 -15.31 -4.36 -11.69
N GLN A 31 -15.81 -5.49 -11.20
CA GLN A 31 -16.80 -6.32 -11.91
C GLN A 31 -18.21 -6.23 -11.33
N SER A 32 -18.34 -5.79 -10.09
CA SER A 32 -19.63 -5.68 -9.41
C SER A 32 -19.77 -4.36 -8.68
N ALA A 33 -21.02 -4.01 -8.32
CA ALA A 33 -21.32 -2.84 -7.51
C ALA A 33 -21.09 -3.06 -6.01
N ASP A 34 -20.49 -4.19 -5.60
CA ASP A 34 -20.32 -4.54 -4.20
C ASP A 34 -19.22 -3.70 -3.57
N MET A 35 -19.64 -2.80 -2.71
CA MET A 35 -18.79 -1.95 -1.91
C MET A 35 -18.92 -2.38 -0.44
N THR A 36 -17.80 -2.67 0.21
CA THR A 36 -17.75 -2.97 1.64
C THR A 36 -16.95 -1.87 2.33
N ASP A 37 -17.48 -1.27 3.39
CA ASP A 37 -16.83 -0.19 4.15
C ASP A 37 -16.35 0.99 3.28
N GLY A 38 -17.09 1.31 2.22
CA GLY A 38 -16.76 2.41 1.29
C GLY A 38 -15.67 2.10 0.29
N ALA A 39 -15.24 0.84 0.16
CA ALA A 39 -14.24 0.39 -0.79
C ALA A 39 -14.69 -0.89 -1.53
N PRO A 40 -14.22 -1.12 -2.77
CA PRO A 40 -14.42 -2.40 -3.46
C PRO A 40 -13.60 -3.52 -2.81
N ALA A 41 -13.98 -4.76 -3.06
CA ALA A 41 -13.28 -5.94 -2.54
C ALA A 41 -11.79 -5.88 -2.85
N GLY A 42 -10.94 -6.13 -1.84
CA GLY A 42 -9.48 -6.07 -1.92
C GLY A 42 -8.88 -4.65 -1.82
N TRP A 43 -9.72 -3.63 -1.62
CA TRP A 43 -9.30 -2.25 -1.39
C TRP A 43 -9.68 -1.78 0.01
N ALA A 44 -8.86 -0.91 0.58
CA ALA A 44 -9.12 -0.25 1.85
C ALA A 44 -9.30 1.26 1.64
N LEU A 45 -10.33 1.83 2.26
CA LEU A 45 -10.56 3.27 2.27
C LEU A 45 -9.62 3.94 3.28
N GLU A 46 -8.82 4.90 2.81
CA GLU A 46 -7.95 5.73 3.65
C GLU A 46 -8.49 7.16 3.70
N LYS A 47 -8.87 7.60 4.88
CA LYS A 47 -9.34 8.96 5.14
C LYS A 47 -8.26 9.75 5.87
N LYS A 48 -7.91 10.93 5.34
CA LYS A 48 -7.05 11.90 6.03
C LYS A 48 -7.87 13.07 6.59
N VAL A 49 -8.73 13.67 5.76
CA VAL A 49 -9.55 14.84 6.11
C VAL A 49 -10.92 14.71 5.46
N GLY A 50 -11.95 15.24 6.10
CA GLY A 50 -13.30 15.36 5.54
C GLY A 50 -14.07 14.05 5.45
N THR A 51 -15.13 14.02 4.68
CA THR A 51 -15.98 12.85 4.48
C THR A 51 -15.70 12.24 3.11
N PRO A 52 -15.24 10.98 3.03
CA PRO A 52 -15.06 10.27 1.78
C PRO A 52 -16.38 10.09 1.02
N SER A 53 -16.35 10.30 -0.29
CA SER A 53 -17.44 9.93 -1.19
C SER A 53 -16.86 9.08 -2.33
N VAL A 54 -17.05 7.78 -2.21
CA VAL A 54 -16.61 6.78 -3.20
C VAL A 54 -17.84 6.01 -3.67
N LYS A 55 -18.00 5.91 -4.98
CA LYS A 55 -19.10 5.15 -5.60
C LYS A 55 -18.57 4.35 -6.78
N MET A 56 -19.10 3.17 -6.98
CA MET A 56 -18.88 2.41 -8.20
C MET A 56 -19.93 2.79 -9.25
N GLY A 57 -19.50 2.89 -10.49
CA GLY A 57 -20.37 3.11 -11.63
C GLY A 57 -19.96 2.27 -12.83
N LYS A 58 -20.76 2.34 -13.90
CA LYS A 58 -20.52 1.64 -15.17
C LYS A 58 -20.68 2.61 -16.34
N ASP A 59 -19.77 2.54 -17.30
CA ASP A 59 -19.82 3.29 -18.56
C ASP A 59 -19.57 2.30 -19.72
N GLY A 60 -20.64 1.97 -20.47
CA GLY A 60 -20.63 0.81 -21.37
C GLY A 60 -20.34 -0.47 -20.61
N GLU A 61 -19.33 -1.22 -21.04
CA GLU A 61 -18.87 -2.45 -20.36
C GLU A 61 -17.84 -2.20 -19.27
N MET A 62 -17.34 -0.97 -19.10
CA MET A 62 -16.32 -0.64 -18.12
C MET A 62 -16.91 -0.24 -16.78
N TYR A 63 -16.50 -0.91 -15.71
CA TYR A 63 -16.72 -0.44 -14.35
C TYR A 63 -15.66 0.60 -13.96
N TYR A 64 -16.05 1.55 -13.11
CA TYR A 64 -15.14 2.58 -12.60
C TYR A 64 -15.47 2.93 -11.14
N LEU A 65 -14.46 3.44 -10.45
CA LEU A 65 -14.64 4.14 -9.18
C LEU A 65 -14.75 5.63 -9.42
N ARG A 66 -15.73 6.25 -8.78
CA ARG A 66 -15.92 7.69 -8.71
C ARG A 66 -15.55 8.19 -7.33
N LEU A 67 -14.54 9.06 -7.27
CA LEU A 67 -14.15 9.77 -6.07
C LEU A 67 -14.64 11.21 -6.20
N GLN A 68 -15.37 11.69 -5.18
CA GLN A 68 -15.95 13.05 -5.20
C GLN A 68 -15.67 13.75 -3.88
N SER A 69 -15.22 15.00 -3.95
CA SER A 69 -15.09 15.92 -2.84
C SER A 69 -15.93 17.15 -3.07
N GLN A 70 -16.63 17.60 -2.03
CA GLN A 70 -17.34 18.89 -2.03
C GLN A 70 -16.43 20.06 -1.61
N GLY A 71 -15.15 19.79 -1.37
CA GLY A 71 -14.14 20.67 -0.82
C GLY A 71 -13.73 20.24 0.59
N ASN A 72 -12.53 20.63 1.00
CA ASN A 72 -11.96 20.33 2.31
C ASN A 72 -11.93 18.84 2.67
N SER A 73 -11.56 17.99 1.71
CA SER A 73 -11.36 16.56 1.98
C SER A 73 -10.10 16.02 1.32
N SER A 74 -9.55 14.98 1.93
CA SER A 74 -8.42 14.21 1.43
C SER A 74 -8.62 12.75 1.81
N PHE A 75 -8.80 11.89 0.82
CA PHE A 75 -9.03 10.46 1.01
C PHE A 75 -8.64 9.67 -0.24
N GLY A 76 -8.47 8.39 -0.09
CA GLY A 76 -8.14 7.51 -1.20
C GLY A 76 -8.49 6.06 -0.91
N LEU A 77 -8.22 5.23 -1.87
CA LEU A 77 -8.37 3.79 -1.82
C LEU A 77 -7.01 3.15 -2.05
N ARG A 78 -6.64 2.18 -1.23
CA ARG A 78 -5.38 1.48 -1.34
C ARG A 78 -5.59 -0.03 -1.44
N THR A 79 -4.78 -0.67 -2.27
CA THR A 79 -4.64 -2.14 -2.34
C THR A 79 -3.18 -2.54 -2.31
N SER A 80 -2.90 -3.70 -1.75
CA SER A 80 -1.57 -4.31 -1.82
C SER A 80 -1.42 -5.03 -3.16
N VAL A 81 -0.32 -4.80 -3.84
CA VAL A 81 0.03 -5.49 -5.09
C VAL A 81 1.53 -5.67 -5.17
N GLN A 82 1.95 -6.90 -5.46
CA GLN A 82 3.36 -7.26 -5.61
C GLN A 82 3.63 -7.55 -7.09
N VAL A 83 4.34 -6.64 -7.75
CA VAL A 83 4.71 -6.75 -9.17
C VAL A 83 6.19 -6.46 -9.32
N ASP A 84 6.92 -7.37 -9.95
CA ASP A 84 8.28 -7.08 -10.40
C ASP A 84 8.21 -6.17 -11.62
N VAL A 85 8.58 -4.91 -11.43
CA VAL A 85 8.54 -3.89 -12.49
C VAL A 85 9.63 -4.06 -13.53
N LYS A 86 10.58 -4.98 -13.33
CA LYS A 86 11.54 -5.38 -14.37
C LYS A 86 10.90 -6.36 -15.37
N GLU A 87 10.01 -7.21 -14.87
CA GLU A 87 9.26 -8.17 -15.70
C GLU A 87 8.00 -7.54 -16.30
N PHE A 88 7.29 -6.72 -15.52
CA PHE A 88 6.05 -6.04 -15.88
C PHE A 88 6.19 -4.52 -15.76
N PRO A 89 7.02 -3.86 -16.57
CA PRO A 89 7.37 -2.46 -16.41
C PRO A 89 6.24 -1.49 -16.73
N ILE A 90 5.23 -1.91 -17.49
CA ILE A 90 4.19 -1.01 -17.99
C ILE A 90 2.97 -1.06 -17.08
N ILE A 91 2.68 0.05 -16.39
CA ILE A 91 1.38 0.27 -15.76
C ILE A 91 0.44 0.99 -16.72
N SER A 92 -0.82 0.55 -16.77
CA SER A 92 -1.86 1.16 -17.59
C SER A 92 -3.14 1.35 -16.78
N TRP A 93 -3.84 2.46 -17.03
CA TRP A 93 -5.15 2.74 -16.44
C TRP A 93 -5.96 3.70 -17.30
N ARG A 94 -7.25 3.81 -16.97
CA ARG A 94 -8.15 4.81 -17.56
C ARG A 94 -8.68 5.72 -16.50
N TRP A 95 -8.69 7.00 -16.76
CA TRP A 95 -9.26 7.99 -15.85
C TRP A 95 -10.01 9.10 -16.57
N LYS A 96 -10.87 9.77 -15.83
CA LYS A 96 -11.66 10.91 -16.27
C LYS A 96 -11.80 11.88 -15.09
N VAL A 97 -11.55 13.15 -15.31
CA VAL A 97 -11.81 14.19 -14.34
C VAL A 97 -13.00 15.02 -14.83
N ASN A 98 -14.06 15.08 -14.02
CA ASN A 98 -15.21 15.89 -14.30
C ASN A 98 -15.11 17.28 -13.68
N LYS A 99 -14.42 17.40 -12.53
CA LYS A 99 -14.22 18.65 -11.82
C LYS A 99 -12.84 18.71 -11.21
N MET A 100 -12.16 19.82 -11.41
CA MET A 100 -10.82 20.06 -10.88
C MET A 100 -10.88 21.00 -9.68
N PRO A 101 -10.02 20.83 -8.66
CA PRO A 101 -9.91 21.78 -7.57
C PRO A 101 -9.32 23.08 -8.09
N ALA A 102 -10.03 24.21 -7.91
CA ALA A 102 -9.62 25.50 -8.46
C ALA A 102 -8.24 25.94 -7.91
N GLY A 103 -7.28 26.22 -8.78
CA GLY A 103 -5.93 26.68 -8.42
C GLY A 103 -5.04 25.61 -7.80
N GLY A 104 -5.42 24.32 -7.89
CA GLY A 104 -4.57 23.20 -7.44
C GLY A 104 -3.23 23.17 -8.16
N ASP A 105 -2.14 23.12 -7.41
CA ASP A 105 -0.76 23.17 -7.95
C ASP A 105 0.17 22.35 -7.05
N VAL A 106 0.57 21.18 -7.51
CA VAL A 106 1.45 20.27 -6.77
C VAL A 106 2.80 20.88 -6.39
N ARG A 107 3.23 21.92 -7.09
CA ARG A 107 4.50 22.63 -6.84
C ARG A 107 4.43 23.55 -5.61
N LYS A 108 3.24 23.83 -5.11
CA LYS A 108 2.98 24.80 -4.04
C LYS A 108 2.30 24.12 -2.85
N PRO A 109 2.96 24.03 -1.68
CA PRO A 109 2.38 23.38 -0.49
C PRO A 109 1.01 23.90 -0.08
N ALA A 110 0.75 25.20 -0.31
CA ALA A 110 -0.51 25.85 0.06
C ALA A 110 -1.69 25.52 -0.86
N SER A 111 -1.42 25.00 -2.05
CA SER A 111 -2.45 24.63 -3.06
C SER A 111 -2.24 23.23 -3.64
N ASP A 112 -1.52 22.35 -2.95
CA ASP A 112 -1.22 20.98 -3.36
C ASP A 112 -2.50 20.12 -3.25
N ASP A 113 -3.41 20.32 -4.23
CA ASP A 113 -4.67 19.63 -4.37
C ASP A 113 -4.87 19.13 -5.81
N GLN A 114 -5.30 17.89 -5.97
CA GLN A 114 -5.51 17.26 -7.27
C GLN A 114 -6.84 16.51 -7.29
N ALA A 115 -7.48 16.52 -8.47
CA ALA A 115 -8.74 15.83 -8.69
C ALA A 115 -8.59 14.31 -8.69
N LEU A 116 -7.43 13.80 -9.13
CA LEU A 116 -7.16 12.37 -9.18
C LEU A 116 -5.66 12.10 -9.23
N GLN A 117 -5.25 11.11 -8.45
CA GLN A 117 -3.86 10.68 -8.30
C GLN A 117 -3.81 9.16 -8.28
N VAL A 118 -2.82 8.57 -8.96
CA VAL A 118 -2.49 7.14 -8.90
C VAL A 118 -1.08 7.01 -8.35
N TYR A 119 -0.94 6.36 -7.21
CA TYR A 119 0.32 6.13 -6.55
C TYR A 119 0.78 4.68 -6.73
N VAL A 120 2.05 4.51 -7.04
CA VAL A 120 2.74 3.23 -7.04
C VAL A 120 3.77 3.25 -5.91
N ALA A 121 3.57 2.42 -4.92
CA ALA A 121 4.47 2.27 -3.79
C ALA A 121 5.44 1.11 -4.02
N PHE A 122 6.69 1.29 -3.62
CA PHE A 122 7.76 0.31 -3.73
C PHE A 122 8.20 -0.18 -2.35
N LYS A 123 9.09 -1.16 -2.33
CA LYS A 123 9.71 -1.62 -1.09
C LYS A 123 10.48 -0.47 -0.44
N GLU A 124 10.35 -0.35 0.87
CA GLU A 124 11.04 0.66 1.67
C GLU A 124 12.57 0.56 1.54
N THR A 125 13.24 1.71 1.50
CA THR A 125 14.70 1.85 1.41
C THR A 125 15.35 2.07 2.77
N GLY A 126 14.57 2.07 3.83
CA GLY A 126 15.02 2.29 5.19
C GLY A 126 13.85 2.40 6.17
N PHE A 127 14.19 2.61 7.41
CA PHE A 127 13.23 2.76 8.49
C PHE A 127 13.11 4.26 8.92
N PRO A 128 11.95 4.74 9.36
CA PRO A 128 10.64 4.09 9.30
C PRO A 128 10.07 4.03 7.87
N ALA A 129 9.35 2.95 7.55
CA ALA A 129 8.79 2.73 6.21
C ALA A 129 7.97 3.93 5.70
N LEU A 130 7.21 4.58 6.60
CA LEU A 130 6.40 5.76 6.25
C LEU A 130 7.21 6.88 5.59
N LEU A 131 8.47 7.11 6.02
CA LEU A 131 9.36 8.15 5.51
C LEU A 131 10.33 7.62 4.44
N ASN A 132 10.43 6.31 4.29
CA ASN A 132 11.43 5.65 3.44
C ASN A 132 10.84 4.75 2.35
N THR A 133 9.53 4.78 2.15
CA THR A 133 8.89 4.08 1.03
C THR A 133 8.91 4.98 -0.21
N PRO A 134 9.66 4.62 -1.26
CA PRO A 134 9.57 5.34 -2.52
C PRO A 134 8.17 5.20 -3.13
N VAL A 135 7.59 6.31 -3.54
CA VAL A 135 6.26 6.38 -4.16
C VAL A 135 6.31 7.24 -5.40
N ILE A 136 5.89 6.70 -6.53
CA ILE A 136 5.62 7.48 -7.73
C ILE A 136 4.14 7.89 -7.71
N GLY A 137 3.87 9.19 -7.84
CA GLY A 137 2.53 9.73 -8.00
C GLY A 137 2.31 10.20 -9.45
N TYR A 138 1.44 9.52 -10.17
CA TYR A 138 0.93 10.00 -11.45
C TYR A 138 -0.31 10.84 -11.18
N ILE A 139 -0.27 12.12 -11.57
CA ILE A 139 -1.28 13.08 -11.14
C ILE A 139 -1.94 13.82 -12.30
N TRP A 140 -3.23 14.11 -12.11
CA TRP A 140 -3.95 15.11 -12.87
C TRP A 140 -4.00 16.39 -12.05
N ASP A 141 -3.09 17.29 -12.34
CA ASP A 141 -2.96 18.58 -11.66
C ASP A 141 -3.85 19.65 -12.33
N ASN A 142 -3.96 20.84 -11.75
CA ASN A 142 -4.63 21.95 -12.38
C ASN A 142 -3.63 22.89 -13.03
N GLU A 143 -2.69 23.46 -12.25
CA GLU A 143 -1.80 24.52 -12.68
C GLU A 143 -0.43 24.06 -13.16
N ALA A 144 0.08 22.92 -12.66
CA ALA A 144 1.39 22.43 -13.07
C ALA A 144 1.39 21.96 -14.53
N PRO A 145 2.47 22.22 -15.29
CA PRO A 145 2.55 21.82 -16.70
C PRO A 145 2.66 20.30 -16.84
N LYS A 146 2.08 19.74 -17.90
CA LYS A 146 2.26 18.32 -18.25
C LYS A 146 3.74 17.99 -18.43
N GLY A 147 4.14 16.81 -17.93
CA GLY A 147 5.54 16.36 -17.93
C GLY A 147 6.36 16.92 -16.77
N TRP A 148 5.84 17.85 -15.98
CA TRP A 148 6.53 18.28 -14.76
C TRP A 148 6.73 17.08 -13.84
N SER A 149 7.92 16.97 -13.27
CA SER A 149 8.23 15.96 -12.26
C SER A 149 9.05 16.60 -11.12
N GLY A 150 8.81 16.13 -9.91
CA GLY A 150 9.47 16.68 -8.74
C GLY A 150 9.11 15.96 -7.46
N ARG A 151 9.75 16.37 -6.37
CA ARG A 151 9.50 15.84 -5.02
C ARG A 151 8.22 16.44 -4.45
N SER A 152 7.55 15.66 -3.61
CA SER A 152 6.45 16.20 -2.80
C SER A 152 6.96 17.30 -1.88
N SER A 153 6.18 18.34 -1.76
CA SER A 153 6.43 19.45 -0.82
C SER A 153 5.96 19.13 0.62
N GLN A 154 5.38 17.95 0.84
CA GLN A 154 4.88 17.52 2.14
C GLN A 154 5.98 16.89 2.99
N VAL A 155 5.77 16.83 4.31
CA VAL A 155 6.68 16.15 5.24
C VAL A 155 6.88 14.70 4.82
N GLY A 156 8.12 14.23 4.73
CA GLY A 156 8.46 12.92 4.20
C GLY A 156 8.48 12.85 2.67
N GLY A 157 8.37 14.01 1.98
CA GLY A 157 8.28 14.12 0.54
C GLY A 157 9.50 13.68 -0.27
N ASP A 158 10.64 13.46 0.37
CA ASP A 158 11.85 12.97 -0.32
C ASP A 158 11.67 11.64 -1.02
N LYS A 159 10.76 10.80 -0.52
CA LYS A 159 10.44 9.49 -1.07
C LYS A 159 9.16 9.49 -1.90
N MET A 160 8.41 10.58 -1.93
CA MET A 160 7.23 10.75 -2.77
C MET A 160 7.53 11.70 -3.91
N ARG A 161 7.45 11.22 -5.15
CA ARG A 161 7.79 11.97 -6.35
C ARG A 161 6.68 11.88 -7.37
N TYR A 162 6.39 13.00 -7.99
CA TYR A 162 5.25 13.17 -8.90
C TYR A 162 5.67 13.30 -10.35
N ILE A 163 4.77 12.86 -11.23
CA ILE A 163 4.74 13.17 -12.65
C ILE A 163 3.35 13.69 -12.99
N VAL A 164 3.28 14.92 -13.51
CA VAL A 164 2.03 15.49 -14.03
C VAL A 164 1.75 14.92 -15.41
N LEU A 165 0.74 14.09 -15.54
CA LEU A 165 0.35 13.52 -16.83
C LEU A 165 -0.69 14.38 -17.55
N ARG A 166 -1.62 14.96 -16.79
CA ARG A 166 -2.72 15.78 -17.27
C ARG A 166 -2.86 17.06 -16.45
N ASN A 167 -3.43 18.09 -17.08
CA ASN A 167 -3.75 19.33 -16.36
C ASN A 167 -4.99 20.04 -16.94
N LYS A 168 -5.24 21.29 -16.57
CA LYS A 168 -6.39 22.09 -16.99
C LYS A 168 -6.49 22.32 -18.51
N THR A 169 -5.46 22.00 -19.30
CA THR A 169 -5.53 22.10 -20.76
C THR A 169 -6.18 20.85 -21.38
N ASP A 170 -6.34 19.76 -20.62
CA ASP A 170 -7.06 18.58 -21.04
C ASP A 170 -8.57 18.78 -20.81
N ARG A 171 -9.39 18.20 -21.70
CA ARG A 171 -10.86 18.31 -21.58
C ARG A 171 -11.35 17.51 -20.41
N THR A 172 -12.08 18.14 -19.49
CA THR A 172 -12.83 17.46 -18.44
C THR A 172 -14.00 16.67 -19.04
N GLY A 173 -14.48 15.65 -18.32
CA GLY A 173 -15.59 14.79 -18.77
C GLY A 173 -15.19 13.74 -19.84
N GLN A 174 -13.96 13.69 -20.27
CA GLN A 174 -13.45 12.75 -21.25
C GLN A 174 -12.59 11.67 -20.59
N TRP A 175 -12.73 10.41 -21.03
CA TRP A 175 -11.84 9.32 -20.63
C TRP A 175 -10.50 9.41 -21.36
N TYR A 176 -9.42 9.26 -20.58
CA TYR A 176 -8.06 9.14 -21.08
C TYR A 176 -7.46 7.82 -20.62
N THR A 177 -6.67 7.20 -21.49
CA THR A 177 -5.87 6.02 -21.14
C THR A 177 -4.43 6.45 -20.96
N GLU A 178 -3.85 6.06 -19.83
CA GLU A 178 -2.42 6.25 -19.59
C GLU A 178 -1.69 4.92 -19.69
N ARG A 179 -0.45 5.01 -20.16
CA ARG A 179 0.49 3.90 -20.23
C ARG A 179 1.87 4.42 -19.86
N ARG A 180 2.44 3.93 -18.76
CA ARG A 180 3.72 4.40 -18.23
C ARG A 180 4.67 3.25 -18.00
N ASN A 181 5.94 3.41 -18.40
CA ASN A 181 7.00 2.51 -17.96
C ASN A 181 7.43 2.92 -16.54
N VAL A 182 6.88 2.22 -15.56
CA VAL A 182 7.08 2.50 -14.14
C VAL A 182 8.53 2.24 -13.69
N TYR A 183 9.21 1.29 -14.32
CA TYR A 183 10.62 1.01 -14.03
C TYR A 183 11.51 2.17 -14.48
N GLU A 184 11.34 2.67 -15.70
CA GLU A 184 12.10 3.82 -16.19
C GLU A 184 11.74 5.11 -15.45
N ASP A 185 10.46 5.30 -15.09
CA ASP A 185 10.04 6.43 -14.26
C ASP A 185 10.72 6.36 -12.87
N TYR A 186 10.82 5.15 -12.28
CA TYR A 186 11.53 4.97 -11.00
C TYR A 186 13.01 5.34 -11.13
N LYS A 187 13.70 4.79 -12.14
CA LYS A 187 15.13 5.08 -12.37
C LYS A 187 15.40 6.57 -12.50
N LYS A 188 14.57 7.27 -13.26
CA LYS A 188 14.69 8.71 -13.47
C LYS A 188 14.40 9.51 -12.20
N LEU A 189 13.31 9.18 -11.51
CA LEU A 189 12.87 9.93 -10.34
C LEU A 189 13.73 9.68 -9.11
N PHE A 190 14.20 8.45 -8.90
CA PHE A 190 14.94 8.02 -7.72
C PHE A 190 16.42 7.71 -7.99
N ALA A 191 17.03 8.39 -8.96
CA ALA A 191 18.46 8.20 -9.28
C ALA A 191 19.40 8.42 -8.08
N ASP A 192 18.97 9.24 -7.10
CA ASP A 192 19.65 9.51 -5.83
C ASP A 192 19.40 8.44 -4.74
N ILE A 193 18.58 7.44 -5.03
CA ILE A 193 18.26 6.35 -4.12
C ILE A 193 18.66 5.03 -4.77
N ASN A 194 19.60 4.31 -4.18
CA ASN A 194 20.08 3.03 -4.69
C ASN A 194 20.41 3.05 -6.20
N GLY A 195 20.97 4.18 -6.69
CA GLY A 195 21.30 4.34 -8.11
C GLY A 195 20.11 4.30 -9.08
N GLY A 196 18.90 4.55 -8.59
CA GLY A 196 17.66 4.45 -9.36
C GLY A 196 17.11 3.03 -9.52
N GLU A 197 17.64 2.05 -8.78
CA GLU A 197 17.14 0.68 -8.81
C GLU A 197 16.16 0.41 -7.66
N PRO A 198 14.93 -0.08 -7.94
CA PRO A 198 14.01 -0.48 -6.88
C PRO A 198 14.55 -1.69 -6.14
N LEU A 199 14.42 -1.71 -4.80
CA LEU A 199 14.93 -2.79 -3.94
C LEU A 199 14.13 -4.11 -4.05
N GLY A 200 13.06 -4.14 -4.82
CA GLY A 200 12.22 -5.32 -4.99
C GLY A 200 10.94 -4.98 -5.75
N VAL A 201 9.91 -5.78 -5.51
CA VAL A 201 8.59 -5.62 -6.12
C VAL A 201 7.86 -4.37 -5.59
N THR A 202 6.82 -3.94 -6.28
CA THR A 202 5.86 -2.96 -5.74
C THR A 202 5.19 -3.51 -4.48
N THR A 203 4.73 -2.62 -3.60
CA THR A 203 4.04 -3.00 -2.36
C THR A 203 2.56 -2.60 -2.36
N GLY A 204 2.17 -1.71 -3.26
CA GLY A 204 0.78 -1.30 -3.36
C GLY A 204 0.50 -0.22 -4.41
N ILE A 205 -0.79 -0.09 -4.69
CA ILE A 205 -1.36 0.99 -5.50
C ILE A 205 -2.34 1.77 -4.63
N GLN A 206 -2.33 3.09 -4.76
CA GLN A 206 -3.33 3.96 -4.15
C GLN A 206 -3.94 4.88 -5.20
N ILE A 207 -5.26 5.07 -5.12
CA ILE A 207 -6.01 6.07 -5.86
C ILE A 207 -6.41 7.15 -4.86
N HIS A 208 -6.18 8.42 -5.15
CA HIS A 208 -6.39 9.48 -4.17
C HIS A 208 -7.02 10.74 -4.80
N ILE A 209 -7.79 11.48 -4.00
CA ILE A 209 -8.32 12.81 -4.28
C ILE A 209 -8.00 13.74 -3.11
N ASN A 210 -7.60 14.97 -3.41
CA ASN A 210 -7.25 15.97 -2.41
C ASN A 210 -7.83 17.33 -2.76
N THR A 211 -8.51 17.96 -1.79
CA THR A 211 -9.11 19.29 -1.90
C THR A 211 -9.03 20.07 -0.59
N GLN A 212 -8.13 19.63 0.31
CA GLN A 212 -8.05 20.20 1.65
C GLN A 212 -7.42 21.59 1.69
N ARG A 213 -6.61 21.94 0.71
CA ARG A 213 -5.87 23.22 0.64
C ARG A 213 -6.71 24.30 -0.04
N THR A 214 -7.17 24.01 -1.24
CA THR A 214 -7.97 24.94 -2.05
C THR A 214 -9.42 25.04 -1.56
N LYS A 215 -9.89 24.06 -0.77
CA LYS A 215 -11.27 23.94 -0.30
C LYS A 215 -12.29 23.95 -1.43
N SER A 216 -11.87 23.59 -2.61
CA SER A 216 -12.62 23.61 -3.85
C SER A 216 -13.10 22.19 -4.20
N PRO A 217 -14.32 22.02 -4.70
CA PRO A 217 -14.82 20.69 -5.04
C PRO A 217 -14.06 20.08 -6.22
N ALA A 218 -13.94 18.75 -6.19
CA ALA A 218 -13.32 17.97 -7.25
C ALA A 218 -14.05 16.64 -7.48
N GLU A 219 -13.92 16.08 -8.68
CA GLU A 219 -14.46 14.79 -9.04
C GLU A 219 -13.57 14.10 -10.07
N GLY A 220 -13.16 12.89 -9.74
CA GLY A 220 -12.39 12.02 -10.61
C GLY A 220 -12.98 10.61 -10.67
N LEU A 221 -12.86 9.98 -11.84
CA LEU A 221 -13.28 8.62 -12.11
C LEU A 221 -12.07 7.81 -12.58
N ILE A 222 -11.94 6.59 -12.12
CA ILE A 222 -10.87 5.70 -12.52
C ILE A 222 -11.42 4.31 -12.85
N GLY A 223 -10.99 3.77 -14.00
CA GLY A 223 -11.29 2.41 -14.44
C GLY A 223 -10.13 1.46 -14.17
N ASP A 224 -10.07 0.40 -14.98
CA ASP A 224 -9.11 -0.68 -14.80
C ASP A 224 -7.65 -0.19 -14.69
N ILE A 225 -6.93 -0.76 -13.73
CA ILE A 225 -5.48 -0.61 -13.55
C ILE A 225 -4.85 -1.98 -13.70
N TYR A 226 -3.77 -2.08 -14.50
CA TYR A 226 -3.03 -3.32 -14.68
C TYR A 226 -1.57 -3.06 -15.03
N PHE A 227 -0.71 -4.04 -14.75
CA PHE A 227 0.66 -4.07 -15.24
C PHE A 227 0.78 -5.02 -16.42
N SER A 228 1.75 -4.77 -17.32
CA SER A 228 2.05 -5.65 -18.45
C SER A 228 3.54 -5.65 -18.79
N SER A 229 3.99 -6.72 -19.45
CA SER A 229 5.31 -6.77 -20.08
C SER A 229 5.38 -5.80 -21.27
N GLU A 230 6.59 -5.40 -21.69
CA GLU A 230 6.77 -4.44 -22.78
C GLU A 230 6.30 -4.97 -24.15
N THR A 231 6.31 -6.28 -24.33
CA THR A 231 5.94 -6.93 -25.58
C THR A 231 4.42 -7.01 -25.71
N GLY A 232 3.83 -6.08 -26.44
CA GLY A 232 2.44 -6.19 -26.82
C GLY A 232 1.70 -4.87 -26.95
N ASP A 233 1.34 -4.54 -28.18
CA ASP A 233 0.44 -3.46 -28.51
C ASP A 233 -1.00 -3.75 -28.03
N VAL A 234 -1.76 -2.71 -27.86
CA VAL A 234 -3.08 -2.57 -27.25
C VAL A 234 -4.22 -3.44 -27.84
N ALA A 235 -3.98 -4.25 -28.89
CA ALA A 235 -4.90 -5.30 -29.35
C ALA A 235 -5.15 -6.39 -28.27
N ALA A 236 -4.32 -6.44 -27.23
CA ALA A 236 -4.43 -7.35 -26.10
C ALA A 236 -5.65 -7.07 -25.16
N THR A 237 -6.35 -5.96 -25.31
CA THR A 237 -7.42 -5.58 -24.39
C THR A 237 -8.61 -6.56 -24.45
N GLN A 238 -8.87 -7.17 -25.60
CA GLN A 238 -9.96 -8.12 -25.76
C GLN A 238 -9.55 -9.54 -25.34
N ALA A 239 -8.35 -9.98 -25.75
CA ALA A 239 -7.79 -11.27 -25.37
C ALA A 239 -7.41 -11.31 -23.87
N ALA A 240 -6.94 -10.19 -23.29
CA ALA A 240 -6.72 -10.06 -21.85
C ALA A 240 -8.04 -10.12 -21.06
N LYS A 241 -9.14 -9.56 -21.59
CA LYS A 241 -10.49 -9.74 -21.01
C LYS A 241 -10.91 -11.20 -20.98
N GLU A 242 -10.69 -11.96 -22.04
CA GLU A 242 -11.03 -13.38 -22.12
C GLU A 242 -10.15 -14.24 -21.21
N GLN A 243 -8.84 -13.97 -21.10
CA GLN A 243 -7.95 -14.66 -20.16
C GLN A 243 -8.22 -14.25 -18.71
N MET A 244 -8.68 -13.03 -18.45
CA MET A 244 -9.10 -12.58 -17.12
C MET A 244 -10.37 -13.31 -16.64
N VAL A 245 -11.25 -13.72 -17.54
CA VAL A 245 -12.45 -14.52 -17.20
C VAL A 245 -12.08 -15.98 -16.91
N ALA A 246 -11.07 -16.53 -17.60
CA ALA A 246 -10.68 -17.93 -17.48
C ALA A 246 -9.78 -18.28 -16.28
N ARG A 247 -9.07 -17.33 -15.70
CA ARG A 247 -8.22 -17.55 -14.52
C ARG A 247 -8.93 -17.09 -13.27
N LYS A 248 -9.62 -18.02 -12.59
CA LYS A 248 -9.91 -17.88 -11.15
C LYS A 248 -8.56 -17.64 -10.45
N PRO A 249 -8.45 -16.65 -9.54
CA PRO A 249 -7.24 -16.50 -8.75
C PRO A 249 -7.04 -17.79 -7.96
N VAL A 250 -6.01 -18.53 -8.28
CA VAL A 250 -5.48 -19.54 -7.37
C VAL A 250 -4.80 -18.71 -6.28
N ILE A 251 -5.58 -18.33 -5.27
CA ILE A 251 -5.04 -17.98 -3.98
C ILE A 251 -4.55 -19.32 -3.43
N SER A 252 -3.32 -19.68 -3.76
CA SER A 252 -2.60 -20.67 -2.98
C SER A 252 -2.37 -20.03 -1.62
N ALA A 253 -3.27 -20.34 -0.69
CA ALA A 253 -2.98 -20.12 0.72
C ALA A 253 -1.58 -20.69 0.98
N PRO A 254 -0.65 -19.93 1.56
CA PRO A 254 0.62 -20.47 1.95
C PRO A 254 0.32 -21.65 2.87
N ARG A 255 0.76 -22.83 2.45
CA ARG A 255 0.67 -24.06 3.22
C ARG A 255 1.25 -23.74 4.60
N ARG A 256 0.41 -23.72 5.61
CA ARG A 256 0.81 -23.61 7.01
C ARG A 256 1.88 -24.67 7.26
N LYS A 257 3.15 -24.24 7.22
CA LYS A 257 4.16 -24.96 7.98
C LYS A 257 3.79 -24.69 9.42
N SER A 258 3.45 -25.74 10.13
CA SER A 258 3.31 -25.75 11.57
C SER A 258 4.60 -25.20 12.15
N ILE A 259 4.58 -23.91 12.52
CA ILE A 259 5.65 -23.34 13.34
C ILE A 259 5.39 -23.90 14.72
N SER A 260 6.27 -24.82 15.11
CA SER A 260 6.46 -25.31 16.46
C SER A 260 6.32 -24.15 17.45
N GLN A 261 5.41 -24.35 18.38
CA GLN A 261 5.15 -23.67 19.63
C GLN A 261 6.02 -22.45 19.93
N SER A 262 5.44 -21.24 19.77
CA SER A 262 5.96 -20.04 20.41
C SER A 262 5.98 -20.24 21.91
N PRO A 263 6.99 -19.74 22.63
CA PRO A 263 7.04 -19.87 24.08
C PRO A 263 5.79 -19.26 24.69
N VAL A 264 5.19 -20.00 25.58
CA VAL A 264 3.94 -19.71 26.30
C VAL A 264 4.12 -18.42 27.09
N ILE A 265 3.16 -17.51 26.97
CA ILE A 265 3.04 -16.23 27.71
C ILE A 265 3.04 -16.40 29.26
N SER A 266 3.12 -17.61 29.79
CA SER A 266 3.00 -17.94 31.21
C SER A 266 4.15 -17.45 32.10
N ASP A 267 5.29 -17.03 31.54
CA ASP A 267 6.47 -16.70 32.35
C ASP A 267 6.60 -15.25 32.80
N PHE A 268 5.89 -14.31 32.16
CA PHE A 268 6.03 -12.88 32.43
C PHE A 268 5.29 -12.35 33.68
N GLY A 269 4.60 -13.19 34.42
CA GLY A 269 4.04 -12.88 35.75
C GLY A 269 4.94 -13.28 36.93
N LYS A 270 6.14 -13.80 36.67
CA LYS A 270 7.06 -14.25 37.71
C LYS A 270 7.75 -13.08 38.40
N PRO A 271 8.12 -13.21 39.66
CA PRO A 271 8.93 -12.20 40.38
C PRO A 271 10.25 -11.94 39.66
N GLY A 272 10.56 -10.68 39.41
CA GLY A 272 11.79 -10.27 38.73
C GLY A 272 11.67 -10.03 37.23
N CYS A 273 10.56 -10.39 36.56
CA CYS A 273 10.31 -10.04 35.18
C CYS A 273 9.69 -8.62 35.07
N VAL A 274 10.01 -7.92 33.99
CA VAL A 274 9.30 -6.69 33.59
C VAL A 274 8.19 -7.02 32.60
N ASN A 275 7.02 -6.44 32.76
CA ASN A 275 5.87 -6.65 31.90
C ASN A 275 5.00 -5.38 31.86
N ILE A 276 5.16 -4.57 30.81
CA ILE A 276 4.53 -3.26 30.68
C ILE A 276 3.71 -3.21 29.40
N SER A 277 2.45 -2.78 29.52
CA SER A 277 1.55 -2.54 28.38
C SER A 277 1.51 -1.06 28.02
N VAL A 278 1.56 -0.75 26.73
CA VAL A 278 1.38 0.57 26.14
C VAL A 278 0.23 0.49 25.14
N GLU A 279 -0.85 1.22 25.38
CA GLU A 279 -2.05 1.21 24.53
C GLU A 279 -1.92 2.19 23.36
N PHE A 280 -2.63 1.89 22.27
CA PHE A 280 -2.62 2.68 21.04
C PHE A 280 -4.03 2.97 20.56
N GLU A 281 -4.21 4.17 20.02
CA GLU A 281 -5.42 4.54 19.29
C GLU A 281 -5.61 3.70 18.02
N THR A 282 -6.84 3.65 17.53
CA THR A 282 -7.16 2.93 16.28
C THR A 282 -6.31 3.46 15.12
N ASN A 283 -5.68 2.56 14.37
CA ASN A 283 -4.80 2.87 13.23
C ASN A 283 -3.63 3.82 13.56
N SER A 284 -3.30 4.01 14.84
CA SER A 284 -2.19 4.83 15.28
C SER A 284 -0.97 3.97 15.62
N THR A 285 0.20 4.52 15.28
CA THR A 285 1.51 4.06 15.76
C THR A 285 2.17 5.12 16.62
N ARG A 286 1.47 6.22 16.91
CA ARG A 286 2.02 7.35 17.63
C ARG A 286 2.08 7.06 19.11
N VAL A 287 3.26 7.25 19.70
CA VAL A 287 3.52 7.26 21.13
C VAL A 287 4.51 8.40 21.44
N ASP A 288 4.07 9.41 22.15
CA ASP A 288 4.86 10.61 22.42
C ASP A 288 5.58 10.54 23.78
N TYR A 289 5.05 9.73 24.69
CA TYR A 289 5.62 9.51 26.03
C TYR A 289 5.12 8.21 26.63
N LEU A 290 5.85 7.70 27.62
CA LEU A 290 5.36 6.69 28.55
C LEU A 290 5.11 7.35 29.91
N PRO A 291 4.10 6.91 30.67
CA PRO A 291 3.93 7.33 32.04
C PRO A 291 5.21 7.12 32.86
N GLU A 292 5.55 8.08 33.74
CA GLU A 292 6.78 8.06 34.53
C GLU A 292 7.00 6.74 35.24
N SER A 293 5.93 6.19 35.87
CA SER A 293 5.98 4.90 36.57
C SER A 293 6.39 3.73 35.64
N LYS A 294 5.96 3.74 34.36
CA LYS A 294 6.31 2.69 33.39
C LYS A 294 7.77 2.79 32.97
N ILE A 295 8.25 4.01 32.74
CA ILE A 295 9.65 4.24 32.39
C ILE A 295 10.58 3.90 33.58
N GLN A 296 10.21 4.31 34.77
CA GLN A 296 10.97 3.98 36.00
C GLN A 296 11.13 2.47 36.14
N THR A 297 10.05 1.69 35.97
CA THR A 297 10.09 0.23 36.00
C THR A 297 11.05 -0.36 34.94
N VAL A 298 11.07 0.18 33.72
CA VAL A 298 12.01 -0.24 32.67
C VAL A 298 13.46 0.07 33.10
N MET A 299 13.71 1.28 33.60
CA MET A 299 15.06 1.71 33.97
C MET A 299 15.59 0.94 35.18
N GLU A 300 14.77 0.73 36.20
CA GLU A 300 15.12 -0.09 37.41
C GLU A 300 15.46 -1.53 36.96
N TYR A 301 14.69 -2.10 36.04
CA TYR A 301 14.96 -3.43 35.53
C TYR A 301 16.31 -3.49 34.81
N LEU A 302 16.62 -2.55 33.92
CA LEU A 302 17.88 -2.52 33.15
C LEU A 302 19.09 -2.20 34.06
N VAL A 303 18.92 -1.40 35.11
CA VAL A 303 19.97 -1.18 36.11
C VAL A 303 20.28 -2.46 36.88
N LYS A 304 19.25 -3.22 37.24
CA LYS A 304 19.40 -4.48 37.94
C LYS A 304 19.96 -5.59 37.08
N TYR A 305 19.59 -5.59 35.77
CA TYR A 305 19.99 -6.59 34.79
C TYR A 305 20.61 -5.94 33.52
N PRO A 306 21.86 -5.45 33.60
CA PRO A 306 22.47 -4.63 32.53
C PRO A 306 22.64 -5.36 31.17
N LYS A 307 22.66 -6.69 31.18
CA LYS A 307 22.77 -7.53 29.96
C LYS A 307 21.41 -7.97 29.41
N ALA A 308 20.31 -7.68 30.11
CA ALA A 308 18.98 -8.10 29.70
C ALA A 308 18.57 -7.43 28.40
N LYS A 309 17.79 -8.17 27.60
CA LYS A 309 17.12 -7.64 26.41
C LYS A 309 15.63 -7.46 26.70
N LEU A 310 15.11 -6.31 26.33
CA LEU A 310 13.67 -6.03 26.38
C LEU A 310 13.03 -6.46 25.06
N MET A 311 12.11 -7.40 25.13
CA MET A 311 11.25 -7.76 24.01
C MET A 311 10.09 -6.78 23.93
N ILE A 312 9.98 -6.05 22.84
CA ILE A 312 8.93 -5.07 22.56
C ILE A 312 8.01 -5.68 21.53
N THR A 313 6.86 -6.21 21.95
CA THR A 313 5.93 -6.91 21.05
C THR A 313 4.67 -6.07 20.83
N GLY A 314 4.41 -5.71 19.59
CA GLY A 314 3.19 -5.02 19.20
C GLY A 314 2.05 -5.97 18.89
N TYR A 315 0.82 -5.53 19.20
CA TYR A 315 -0.43 -6.24 18.93
C TYR A 315 -1.48 -5.30 18.33
N THR A 316 -2.47 -5.87 17.66
CA THR A 316 -3.64 -5.19 17.13
C THR A 316 -4.93 -5.82 17.65
N ASP A 317 -6.04 -5.14 17.44
CA ASP A 317 -7.35 -5.78 17.42
C ASP A 317 -7.50 -6.65 16.16
N ASN A 318 -8.66 -7.27 15.98
CA ASN A 318 -8.97 -8.14 14.84
C ASN A 318 -9.50 -7.39 13.61
N VAL A 319 -9.52 -6.05 13.62
CA VAL A 319 -10.00 -5.25 12.49
C VAL A 319 -8.90 -5.13 11.43
N GLY A 320 -9.20 -5.51 10.19
CA GLY A 320 -8.26 -5.50 9.08
C GLY A 320 -7.72 -6.90 8.73
N SER A 321 -6.88 -6.97 7.69
CA SER A 321 -6.25 -8.23 7.30
C SER A 321 -5.11 -8.61 8.26
N ASP A 322 -4.81 -9.92 8.33
CA ASP A 322 -3.71 -10.42 9.16
C ASP A 322 -2.37 -9.81 8.77
N ASP A 323 -2.10 -9.64 7.47
CA ASP A 323 -0.88 -9.01 6.97
C ASP A 323 -0.79 -7.54 7.40
N TYR A 324 -1.90 -6.80 7.28
CA TYR A 324 -1.97 -5.42 7.76
C TYR A 324 -1.71 -5.33 9.26
N ASN A 325 -2.36 -6.17 10.05
CA ASN A 325 -2.22 -6.23 11.49
C ASN A 325 -0.80 -6.62 11.91
N MET A 326 -0.17 -7.54 11.18
CA MET A 326 1.23 -7.91 11.41
C MET A 326 2.17 -6.70 11.22
N VAL A 327 2.00 -5.97 10.13
CA VAL A 327 2.79 -4.75 9.84
C VAL A 327 2.50 -3.64 10.85
N LEU A 328 1.22 -3.37 11.17
CA LEU A 328 0.83 -2.33 12.12
C LEU A 328 1.41 -2.59 13.52
N SER A 329 1.34 -3.84 13.96
CA SER A 329 1.90 -4.24 15.26
C SER A 329 3.43 -4.08 15.32
N GLY A 330 4.14 -4.44 14.25
CA GLY A 330 5.58 -4.21 14.14
C GLY A 330 5.93 -2.71 14.21
N ARG A 331 5.17 -1.86 13.53
CA ARG A 331 5.36 -0.40 13.57
C ARG A 331 5.12 0.20 14.96
N ARG A 332 4.13 -0.30 15.70
CA ARG A 332 3.89 0.11 17.09
C ARG A 332 5.06 -0.26 17.99
N ALA A 333 5.57 -1.49 17.85
CA ALA A 333 6.74 -1.95 18.60
C ALA A 333 7.97 -1.07 18.32
N GLU A 334 8.18 -0.70 17.07
CA GLU A 334 9.28 0.17 16.65
C GLU A 334 9.13 1.59 17.20
N SER A 335 7.91 2.16 17.20
CA SER A 335 7.68 3.49 17.79
C SER A 335 8.02 3.52 19.28
N VAL A 336 7.72 2.45 20.02
CA VAL A 336 8.09 2.32 21.43
C VAL A 336 9.60 2.15 21.60
N LYS A 337 10.26 1.34 20.76
CA LYS A 337 11.73 1.20 20.75
C LYS A 337 12.40 2.57 20.56
N LYS A 338 11.96 3.30 19.55
CA LYS A 338 12.49 4.63 19.23
C LYS A 338 12.31 5.60 20.40
N LEU A 339 11.13 5.61 20.99
CA LEU A 339 10.84 6.43 22.18
C LEU A 339 11.77 6.09 23.35
N LEU A 340 11.99 4.80 23.63
CA LEU A 340 12.91 4.34 24.69
C LEU A 340 14.35 4.76 24.41
N ALA A 341 14.82 4.62 23.19
CA ALA A 341 16.19 4.96 22.81
C ALA A 341 16.43 6.48 22.77
N GLU A 342 15.59 7.23 22.05
CA GLU A 342 15.84 8.64 21.79
C GLU A 342 15.47 9.57 22.96
N LYS A 343 14.37 9.27 23.65
CA LYS A 343 13.88 10.13 24.73
C LYS A 343 14.36 9.71 26.12
N TYR A 344 14.50 8.41 26.33
CA TYR A 344 14.86 7.85 27.63
C TYR A 344 16.26 7.23 27.67
N ASN A 345 17.03 7.36 26.59
CA ASN A 345 18.45 6.97 26.51
C ASN A 345 18.71 5.48 26.79
N VAL A 346 17.73 4.61 26.47
CA VAL A 346 17.90 3.16 26.58
C VAL A 346 18.76 2.66 25.44
N ASN A 347 19.75 1.82 25.73
CA ASN A 347 20.63 1.27 24.71
C ASN A 347 19.83 0.45 23.69
N GLU A 348 19.88 0.84 22.40
CA GLU A 348 19.15 0.16 21.33
C GLU A 348 19.49 -1.33 21.19
N GLN A 349 20.72 -1.72 21.52
CA GLN A 349 21.14 -3.13 21.47
C GLN A 349 20.41 -4.01 22.50
N SER A 350 19.84 -3.39 23.54
CA SER A 350 19.00 -4.06 24.53
C SER A 350 17.54 -4.15 24.11
N LEU A 351 17.14 -3.58 22.97
CA LEU A 351 15.77 -3.49 22.52
C LEU A 351 15.51 -4.39 21.31
N VAL A 352 14.69 -5.41 21.48
CA VAL A 352 14.30 -6.37 20.44
C VAL A 352 12.82 -6.17 20.12
N ILE A 353 12.46 -5.98 18.85
CA ILE A 353 11.09 -5.75 18.42
C ILE A 353 10.47 -6.99 17.78
N LYS A 354 9.15 -7.13 17.96
CA LYS A 354 8.33 -8.14 17.30
C LYS A 354 6.93 -7.59 16.99
N GLY A 355 6.42 -7.82 15.77
CA GLY A 355 5.01 -7.71 15.46
C GLY A 355 4.32 -9.04 15.70
N ALA A 356 3.13 -9.02 16.29
CA ALA A 356 2.32 -10.21 16.56
C ALA A 356 0.90 -10.11 15.97
N GLY A 357 0.58 -9.02 15.28
CA GLY A 357 -0.73 -8.80 14.68
C GLY A 357 -1.87 -8.96 15.70
N SER A 358 -2.95 -9.60 15.29
CA SER A 358 -4.13 -9.90 16.10
C SER A 358 -4.05 -11.25 16.84
N SER A 359 -2.88 -11.92 16.86
CA SER A 359 -2.75 -13.34 17.25
C SER A 359 -3.00 -13.64 18.73
N LEU A 360 -2.92 -12.66 19.63
CA LEU A 360 -3.03 -12.87 21.08
C LEU A 360 -3.91 -11.78 21.72
N PRO A 361 -5.23 -11.84 21.54
CA PRO A 361 -6.14 -10.90 22.16
C PRO A 361 -6.14 -11.11 23.69
N VAL A 362 -6.14 -9.99 24.45
CA VAL A 362 -6.27 -9.98 25.91
C VAL A 362 -7.68 -9.63 26.36
N ALA A 363 -8.53 -9.19 25.42
CA ALA A 363 -9.92 -8.85 25.65
C ALA A 363 -10.78 -9.21 24.43
N ASP A 364 -12.09 -9.16 24.61
CA ASP A 364 -13.06 -9.50 23.57
C ASP A 364 -13.01 -8.49 22.41
N ASN A 365 -12.64 -8.94 21.22
CA ASN A 365 -12.64 -8.16 19.99
C ASN A 365 -14.06 -7.76 19.51
N GLY A 366 -15.10 -8.36 20.02
CA GLY A 366 -16.50 -8.01 19.73
C GLY A 366 -16.90 -6.64 20.30
N THR A 367 -16.22 -6.16 21.35
CA THR A 367 -16.51 -4.90 21.99
C THR A 367 -15.50 -3.81 21.63
N PRO A 368 -15.92 -2.52 21.53
CA PRO A 368 -14.97 -1.42 21.30
C PRO A 368 -13.90 -1.31 22.37
N GLU A 369 -14.24 -1.54 23.64
CA GLU A 369 -13.37 -1.50 24.80
C GLU A 369 -12.34 -2.62 24.74
N GLY A 370 -12.76 -3.84 24.41
CA GLY A 370 -11.86 -4.97 24.26
C GLY A 370 -10.90 -4.80 23.08
N ARG A 371 -11.36 -4.25 21.97
CA ARG A 371 -10.46 -3.88 20.86
C ARG A 371 -9.43 -2.83 21.27
N ALA A 372 -9.81 -1.84 22.08
CA ALA A 372 -8.86 -0.85 22.60
C ALA A 372 -7.76 -1.50 23.44
N GLN A 373 -8.08 -2.46 24.30
CA GLN A 373 -7.10 -3.22 25.08
C GLN A 373 -6.20 -4.11 24.21
N ASN A 374 -6.71 -4.63 23.11
CA ASN A 374 -5.94 -5.44 22.18
C ASN A 374 -4.92 -4.62 21.38
N ARG A 375 -5.19 -3.34 21.12
CA ARG A 375 -4.26 -2.40 20.45
C ARG A 375 -3.17 -1.96 21.40
N ARG A 376 -2.20 -2.81 21.66
CA ARG A 376 -1.14 -2.58 22.64
C ARG A 376 0.24 -2.94 22.15
N VAL A 377 1.25 -2.45 22.87
CA VAL A 377 2.63 -2.94 22.81
C VAL A 377 3.01 -3.41 24.21
N MET A 378 3.59 -4.58 24.28
CA MET A 378 4.14 -5.14 25.51
C MET A 378 5.65 -4.97 25.53
N ILE A 379 6.19 -4.44 26.63
CA ILE A 379 7.64 -4.40 26.92
C ILE A 379 7.90 -5.45 27.98
N GLN A 380 8.64 -6.48 27.62
CA GLN A 380 8.78 -7.69 28.44
C GLN A 380 10.23 -8.16 28.49
N SER A 381 10.66 -8.59 29.65
CA SER A 381 11.89 -9.32 29.83
C SER A 381 11.86 -10.10 31.13
N CYS A 382 12.55 -11.21 31.17
CA CYS A 382 12.85 -11.96 32.39
C CYS A 382 14.36 -12.15 32.50
N PRO A 383 14.94 -12.18 33.71
CA PRO A 383 16.34 -12.54 33.90
C PRO A 383 16.56 -13.96 33.37
N GLU A 384 17.67 -14.16 32.66
CA GLU A 384 18.12 -15.51 32.31
C GLU A 384 18.33 -16.28 33.63
N GLN A 385 17.76 -17.47 33.73
CA GLN A 385 18.03 -18.35 34.86
C GLN A 385 19.46 -18.88 34.66
N GLU A 386 20.35 -18.56 35.60
CA GLU A 386 21.69 -19.14 35.67
C GLU A 386 21.64 -20.67 35.92
#